data_09922d2880d170f1eb30e9a7bc78c45a
#
_entry.id   09922d2880d170f1eb30e9a7bc78c45a
#
_cell.length_a   1.000
_cell.length_b   1.000
_cell.length_c   1.000
_cell.angle_alpha   90.00
_cell.angle_beta   90.00
_cell.angle_gamma   90.00
#
_symmetry.space_group_name_H-M   'P 1'
#
loop_
_entity.id
_entity.type
_entity.pdbx_description
1 polymer ?
#
loop_
_entity_poly.entity_id
_entity_poly.type
_entity_poly.pdbx_seq_one_letter_code
_entity_poly.pdbx_strand_id
1 'polypeptide(L)'
;QEELQARNSEVLGLSPVQVSGNVRFESGLFFLDYQMTYDITLASSRSLQPVVLHEAQKVNELFVANEAVLKEQDLIDEDMVLVVENDQIVLDESVADNILLAIPIKVLSPDEEAEKDLPAGQSWTLMTEETFQQQAQEKKEANSPFAQLQGLFEEDE
;
A
#
# COMPACT_ATOMS: atom_id res chain seq x y z
N GLN A 1 -14.41 10.00 -10.15
CA GLN A 1 -14.87 8.85 -9.34
C GLN A 1 -15.27 7.68 -10.23
N GLU A 2 -16.14 7.86 -11.22
CA GLU A 2 -16.61 6.77 -12.12
C GLU A 2 -15.46 6.10 -12.86
N GLU A 3 -14.48 6.85 -13.30
CA GLU A 3 -13.29 6.33 -13.99
C GLU A 3 -12.44 5.44 -13.06
N LEU A 4 -12.18 5.87 -11.82
CA LEU A 4 -11.45 5.09 -10.85
C LEU A 4 -12.18 3.80 -10.46
N GLN A 5 -13.51 3.86 -10.31
CA GLN A 5 -14.34 2.69 -10.04
C GLN A 5 -14.36 1.70 -11.21
N ALA A 6 -14.31 2.21 -12.45
CA ALA A 6 -14.20 1.35 -13.63
C ALA A 6 -12.85 0.62 -13.72
N ARG A 7 -11.77 1.25 -13.21
CA ARG A 7 -10.41 0.69 -13.21
C ARG A 7 -10.14 -0.20 -11.98
N ASN A 8 -10.78 0.08 -10.85
CA ASN A 8 -10.67 -0.73 -9.63
C ASN A 8 -12.03 -0.80 -8.89
N SER A 9 -12.61 -2.00 -8.87
CA SER A 9 -13.92 -2.27 -8.25
C SER A 9 -13.93 -2.21 -6.72
N GLU A 10 -12.76 -2.18 -6.06
CA GLU A 10 -12.65 -2.05 -4.60
C GLU A 10 -12.88 -0.59 -4.15
N VAL A 11 -12.82 0.38 -5.07
CA VAL A 11 -13.09 1.79 -4.78
C VAL A 11 -14.58 2.01 -4.68
N LEU A 12 -15.11 2.14 -3.46
CA LEU A 12 -16.51 2.39 -3.18
C LEU A 12 -16.87 3.88 -3.26
N GLY A 13 -15.92 4.76 -2.94
CA GLY A 13 -16.12 6.20 -2.95
C GLY A 13 -14.81 6.98 -2.96
N LEU A 14 -14.87 8.23 -3.45
CA LEU A 14 -13.77 9.18 -3.45
C LEU A 14 -14.32 10.59 -3.21
N SER A 15 -13.72 11.31 -2.26
CA SER A 15 -13.99 12.73 -2.07
C SER A 15 -13.41 13.57 -3.22
N PRO A 16 -13.76 14.85 -3.33
CA PRO A 16 -13.03 15.76 -4.21
C PRO A 16 -11.54 15.76 -3.86
N VAL A 17 -10.69 15.51 -4.85
CA VAL A 17 -9.23 15.52 -4.69
C VAL A 17 -8.74 16.96 -4.72
N GLN A 18 -8.03 17.38 -3.70
CA GLN A 18 -7.38 18.68 -3.66
C GLN A 18 -5.93 18.53 -4.13
N VAL A 19 -5.58 19.22 -5.20
CA VAL A 19 -4.25 19.15 -5.80
C VAL A 19 -3.61 20.53 -5.81
N SER A 20 -2.33 20.60 -5.42
CA SER A 20 -1.53 21.82 -5.47
C SER A 20 -0.10 21.49 -5.87
N GLY A 21 0.39 22.17 -6.90
CA GLY A 21 1.74 21.89 -7.40
C GLY A 21 2.18 22.85 -8.48
N ASN A 22 3.24 22.48 -9.18
CA ASN A 22 3.81 23.24 -10.28
C ASN A 22 4.41 22.32 -11.35
N VAL A 23 4.57 22.87 -12.53
CA VAL A 23 5.34 22.27 -13.64
C VAL A 23 6.56 23.16 -13.89
N ARG A 24 7.73 22.56 -13.97
CA ARG A 24 8.98 23.23 -14.36
C ARG A 24 9.50 22.62 -15.64
N PHE A 25 10.03 23.47 -16.53
CA PHE A 25 10.70 23.00 -17.72
C PHE A 25 12.19 23.37 -17.62
N GLU A 26 13.06 22.36 -17.72
CA GLU A 26 14.50 22.53 -17.63
C GLU A 26 15.22 21.50 -18.51
N SER A 27 16.11 21.97 -19.37
CA SER A 27 16.97 21.12 -20.23
C SER A 27 16.21 20.09 -21.08
N GLY A 28 15.00 20.45 -21.57
CA GLY A 28 14.18 19.56 -22.40
C GLY A 28 13.29 18.60 -21.61
N LEU A 29 13.30 18.70 -20.29
CA LEU A 29 12.52 17.88 -19.36
C LEU A 29 11.43 18.71 -18.70
N PHE A 30 10.27 18.10 -18.45
CA PHE A 30 9.20 18.67 -17.67
C PHE A 30 9.13 17.94 -16.32
N PHE A 31 9.25 18.69 -15.24
CA PHE A 31 9.12 18.20 -13.88
C PHE A 31 7.74 18.60 -13.35
N LEU A 32 6.88 17.63 -13.14
CA LEU A 32 5.58 17.80 -12.53
C LEU A 32 5.68 17.43 -11.06
N ASP A 33 5.62 18.45 -10.19
CA ASP A 33 5.68 18.29 -8.75
C ASP A 33 4.35 18.74 -8.13
N TYR A 34 3.63 17.85 -7.44
CA TYR A 34 2.39 18.21 -6.76
C TYR A 34 2.19 17.43 -5.48
N GLN A 35 1.32 17.96 -4.66
CA GLN A 35 0.75 17.27 -3.50
C GLN A 35 -0.76 17.17 -3.67
N MET A 36 -1.31 16.06 -3.21
CA MET A 36 -2.74 15.83 -3.23
C MET A 36 -3.24 15.30 -1.89
N THR A 37 -4.50 15.65 -1.55
CA THR A 37 -5.20 15.13 -0.38
C THR A 37 -6.61 14.73 -0.78
N TYR A 38 -7.07 13.60 -0.27
CA TYR A 38 -8.38 13.05 -0.56
C TYR A 38 -8.79 12.00 0.49
N ASP A 39 -10.08 11.71 0.54
CA ASP A 39 -10.60 10.57 1.27
C ASP A 39 -11.04 9.52 0.27
N ILE A 40 -10.55 8.30 0.43
CA ILE A 40 -10.97 7.15 -0.37
C ILE A 40 -11.70 6.14 0.50
N THR A 41 -12.84 5.66 0.00
CA THR A 41 -13.60 4.60 0.65
C THR A 41 -13.34 3.29 -0.08
N LEU A 42 -12.79 2.32 0.62
CA LEU A 42 -12.47 0.99 0.10
C LEU A 42 -13.24 -0.08 0.88
N ALA A 43 -13.41 -1.23 0.27
CA ALA A 43 -13.95 -2.40 0.98
C ALA A 43 -12.89 -3.00 1.91
N SER A 44 -13.24 -3.30 3.16
CA SER A 44 -12.36 -4.06 4.05
C SER A 44 -12.00 -5.40 3.42
N SER A 45 -10.74 -5.78 3.47
CA SER A 45 -10.25 -7.08 2.99
C SER A 45 -10.76 -8.27 3.82
N ARG A 46 -11.39 -8.01 4.97
CA ARG A 46 -11.93 -9.04 5.86
C ARG A 46 -13.46 -9.10 5.83
N SER A 47 -14.12 -8.00 6.12
CA SER A 47 -15.58 -7.94 6.29
C SER A 47 -16.32 -7.41 5.06
N LEU A 48 -15.62 -6.84 4.09
CA LEU A 48 -16.14 -6.10 2.94
C LEU A 48 -16.94 -4.83 3.35
N GLN A 49 -16.87 -4.44 4.61
CA GLN A 49 -17.48 -3.18 5.06
C GLN A 49 -16.69 -1.98 4.55
N PRO A 50 -17.34 -0.85 4.30
CA PRO A 50 -16.66 0.37 3.85
C PRO A 50 -15.69 0.90 4.90
N VAL A 51 -14.45 1.16 4.51
CA VAL A 51 -13.41 1.80 5.31
C VAL A 51 -12.98 3.07 4.61
N VAL A 52 -12.96 4.19 5.33
CA VAL A 52 -12.51 5.48 4.80
C VAL A 52 -11.05 5.68 5.20
N LEU A 53 -10.20 5.89 4.19
CA LEU A 53 -8.79 6.25 4.36
C LEU A 53 -8.60 7.72 4.00
N HIS A 54 -7.86 8.45 4.84
CA HIS A 54 -7.47 9.83 4.62
C HIS A 54 -6.05 9.87 4.07
N GLU A 55 -5.91 10.25 2.81
CA GLU A 55 -4.64 10.17 2.11
C GLU A 55 -4.06 11.55 1.81
N ALA A 56 -2.75 11.66 1.99
CA ALA A 56 -1.96 12.83 1.62
C ALA A 56 -0.67 12.37 0.95
N GLN A 57 -0.52 12.70 -0.33
CA GLN A 57 0.58 12.22 -1.15
C GLN A 57 1.36 13.37 -1.77
N LYS A 58 2.65 13.13 -2.00
CA LYS A 58 3.50 13.96 -2.84
C LYS A 58 3.92 13.15 -4.05
N VAL A 59 3.71 13.74 -5.22
CA VAL A 59 4.01 13.12 -6.50
C VAL A 59 5.06 13.96 -7.21
N ASN A 60 6.05 13.28 -7.75
CA ASN A 60 7.09 13.85 -8.59
C ASN A 60 7.16 12.99 -9.85
N GLU A 61 6.82 13.57 -10.99
CA GLU A 61 6.87 12.90 -12.28
C GLU A 61 7.75 13.67 -13.24
N LEU A 62 8.46 12.93 -14.08
CA LEU A 62 9.35 13.45 -15.09
C LEU A 62 8.79 13.11 -16.47
N PHE A 63 8.63 14.14 -17.32
CA PHE A 63 8.16 13.97 -18.67
C PHE A 63 9.19 14.48 -19.66
N VAL A 64 9.22 13.84 -20.83
CA VAL A 64 9.97 14.28 -22.02
C VAL A 64 9.03 14.55 -23.18
N ALA A 65 9.38 15.50 -24.03
CA ALA A 65 8.56 15.88 -25.18
C ALA A 65 8.36 14.73 -26.19
N ASN A 66 9.36 13.85 -26.32
CA ASN A 66 9.31 12.70 -27.23
C ASN A 66 10.43 11.70 -26.89
N GLU A 67 10.33 10.49 -27.46
CA GLU A 67 11.33 9.43 -27.26
C GLU A 67 12.76 9.77 -27.75
N ALA A 68 12.91 10.73 -28.64
CA ALA A 68 14.24 11.11 -29.11
C ALA A 68 15.05 11.78 -27.99
N VAL A 69 14.39 12.59 -27.16
CA VAL A 69 15.00 13.24 -26.00
C VAL A 69 15.44 12.21 -24.95
N LEU A 70 14.68 11.14 -24.75
CA LEU A 70 15.06 10.01 -23.88
C LEU A 70 16.41 9.41 -24.28
N LYS A 71 16.57 9.17 -25.60
CA LYS A 71 17.79 8.56 -26.16
C LYS A 71 19.00 9.49 -26.09
N GLU A 72 18.78 10.80 -26.33
CA GLU A 72 19.86 11.82 -26.32
C GLU A 72 20.39 12.07 -24.90
N GLN A 73 19.56 11.97 -23.88
CA GLN A 73 19.94 12.28 -22.50
C GLN A 73 20.35 11.04 -21.67
N ASP A 74 20.45 9.88 -22.33
CA ASP A 74 20.82 8.60 -21.67
C ASP A 74 19.89 8.22 -20.50
N LEU A 75 18.63 8.70 -20.53
CA LEU A 75 17.59 8.47 -19.53
C LEU A 75 16.89 7.13 -19.69
N ILE A 76 17.40 6.25 -20.55
CA ILE A 76 16.79 4.97 -20.91
C ILE A 76 16.72 4.01 -19.71
N ASP A 77 17.60 4.17 -18.74
CA ASP A 77 17.64 3.34 -17.51
C ASP A 77 16.78 3.91 -16.37
N GLU A 78 16.13 5.07 -16.55
CA GLU A 78 15.20 5.61 -15.57
C GLU A 78 13.77 5.17 -15.92
N ASP A 79 13.33 4.05 -15.36
CA ASP A 79 11.99 3.45 -15.51
C ASP A 79 10.81 4.39 -15.13
N MET A 80 11.09 5.66 -14.86
CA MET A 80 10.18 6.66 -14.32
C MET A 80 9.99 7.88 -15.20
N VAL A 81 10.45 7.85 -16.46
CA VAL A 81 10.30 8.98 -17.39
C VAL A 81 9.13 8.72 -18.32
N LEU A 82 8.16 9.64 -18.30
CA LEU A 82 6.97 9.58 -19.12
C LEU A 82 7.15 10.39 -20.41
N VAL A 83 6.56 9.96 -21.51
CA VAL A 83 6.55 10.72 -22.75
C VAL A 83 5.26 11.54 -22.81
N VAL A 84 5.39 12.83 -23.11
CA VAL A 84 4.23 13.71 -23.30
C VAL A 84 3.39 13.25 -24.49
N GLU A 85 2.13 12.97 -24.27
CA GLU A 85 1.20 12.59 -25.32
C GLU A 85 0.43 13.82 -25.84
N ASN A 86 0.29 13.93 -27.16
CA ASN A 86 -0.46 15.02 -27.80
C ASN A 86 -0.08 16.44 -27.34
N ASP A 87 1.20 16.66 -27.02
CA ASP A 87 1.75 17.93 -26.51
C ASP A 87 1.08 18.42 -25.20
N GLN A 88 0.55 17.50 -24.41
CA GLN A 88 -0.14 17.81 -23.16
C GLN A 88 0.27 16.87 -22.02
N ILE A 89 0.41 17.41 -20.82
CA ILE A 89 0.48 16.66 -19.58
C ILE A 89 -0.92 16.72 -18.95
N VAL A 90 -1.61 15.58 -18.91
CA VAL A 90 -2.98 15.49 -18.38
C VAL A 90 -2.91 15.23 -16.89
N LEU A 91 -3.07 16.29 -16.09
CA LEU A 91 -2.98 16.20 -14.62
C LEU A 91 -4.00 15.23 -14.03
N ASP A 92 -5.22 15.18 -14.59
CA ASP A 92 -6.27 14.29 -14.07
C ASP A 92 -5.90 12.81 -14.22
N GLU A 93 -5.21 12.43 -15.30
CA GLU A 93 -4.70 11.06 -15.51
C GLU A 93 -3.59 10.73 -14.50
N SER A 94 -2.60 11.63 -14.35
CA SER A 94 -1.54 11.48 -13.35
C SER A 94 -2.12 11.32 -11.94
N VAL A 95 -3.08 12.15 -11.55
CA VAL A 95 -3.76 12.05 -10.24
C VAL A 95 -4.49 10.73 -10.10
N ALA A 96 -5.23 10.28 -11.12
CA ALA A 96 -5.97 9.02 -11.08
C ALA A 96 -5.03 7.81 -10.93
N ASP A 97 -3.94 7.79 -11.68
CA ASP A 97 -2.94 6.72 -11.64
C ASP A 97 -2.25 6.65 -10.28
N ASN A 98 -1.84 7.79 -9.73
CA ASN A 98 -1.21 7.84 -8.41
C ASN A 98 -2.16 7.45 -7.28
N ILE A 99 -3.47 7.79 -7.36
CA ILE A 99 -4.47 7.29 -6.42
C ILE A 99 -4.57 5.76 -6.48
N LEU A 100 -4.63 5.17 -7.68
CA LEU A 100 -4.73 3.72 -7.86
C LEU A 100 -3.48 2.99 -7.36
N LEU A 101 -2.30 3.53 -7.61
CA LEU A 101 -1.03 2.98 -7.13
C LEU A 101 -0.89 3.02 -5.61
N ALA A 102 -1.55 3.98 -4.96
CA ALA A 102 -1.52 4.15 -3.51
C ALA A 102 -2.51 3.26 -2.76
N ILE A 103 -3.43 2.60 -3.45
CA ILE A 103 -4.38 1.69 -2.79
C ILE A 103 -3.61 0.55 -2.10
N PRO A 104 -3.74 0.41 -0.77
CA PRO A 104 -3.03 -0.64 -0.05
C PRO A 104 -3.59 -2.01 -0.40
N ILE A 105 -2.71 -3.03 -0.45
CA ILE A 105 -3.08 -4.42 -0.73
C ILE A 105 -4.05 -4.98 0.33
N LYS A 106 -3.98 -4.45 1.56
CA LYS A 106 -4.81 -4.87 2.68
C LYS A 106 -5.43 -3.65 3.34
N VAL A 107 -6.74 -3.65 3.39
CA VAL A 107 -7.55 -2.63 4.06
C VAL A 107 -8.31 -3.28 5.22
N LEU A 108 -8.16 -2.75 6.41
CA LEU A 108 -8.90 -3.18 7.60
C LEU A 108 -9.49 -1.95 8.29
N SER A 109 -10.64 -2.11 8.94
CA SER A 109 -11.14 -1.09 9.84
C SER A 109 -10.31 -1.07 11.14
N PRO A 110 -10.32 0.04 11.92
CA PRO A 110 -9.62 0.10 13.19
C PRO A 110 -10.05 -1.00 14.18
N ASP A 111 -11.33 -1.37 14.15
CA ASP A 111 -11.86 -2.46 14.97
C ASP A 111 -11.32 -3.82 14.54
N GLU A 112 -11.22 -4.06 13.23
CA GLU A 112 -10.67 -5.29 12.67
C GLU A 112 -9.15 -5.41 12.90
N GLU A 113 -8.43 -4.31 12.94
CA GLU A 113 -7.01 -4.28 13.31
C GLU A 113 -6.79 -4.58 14.79
N ALA A 114 -7.70 -4.07 15.64
CA ALA A 114 -7.66 -4.29 17.08
C ALA A 114 -8.13 -5.70 17.49
N GLU A 115 -8.95 -6.36 16.66
CA GLU A 115 -9.44 -7.72 16.91
C GLU A 115 -8.30 -8.73 16.85
N LYS A 116 -7.97 -9.29 18.03
CA LYS A 116 -7.03 -10.41 18.14
C LYS A 116 -7.71 -11.76 17.85
N ASP A 117 -9.03 -11.81 17.94
CA ASP A 117 -9.81 -13.02 17.70
C ASP A 117 -10.15 -13.15 16.20
N LEU A 118 -9.32 -13.89 15.51
CA LEU A 118 -9.56 -14.26 14.12
C LEU A 118 -10.59 -15.39 14.04
N PRO A 119 -11.37 -15.47 12.94
CA PRO A 119 -12.37 -16.51 12.78
C PRO A 119 -11.75 -17.90 12.91
N ALA A 120 -12.44 -18.77 13.63
CA ALA A 120 -12.06 -20.17 13.81
C ALA A 120 -13.22 -21.10 13.43
N GLY A 121 -12.90 -22.24 12.86
CA GLY A 121 -13.85 -23.31 12.57
C GLY A 121 -13.63 -24.52 13.48
N GLN A 122 -14.42 -25.58 13.28
CA GLN A 122 -14.32 -26.81 14.09
C GLN A 122 -12.96 -27.51 14.01
N SER A 123 -12.23 -27.34 12.87
CA SER A 123 -10.98 -28.04 12.59
C SER A 123 -9.86 -27.11 12.12
N TRP A 124 -10.08 -25.79 12.11
CA TRP A 124 -9.10 -24.80 11.72
C TRP A 124 -9.23 -23.53 12.57
N THR A 125 -8.11 -22.83 12.72
CA THR A 125 -8.05 -21.53 13.43
C THR A 125 -7.12 -20.64 12.64
N LEU A 126 -7.58 -19.43 12.30
CA LEU A 126 -6.72 -18.37 11.80
C LEU A 126 -6.03 -17.73 12.99
N MET A 127 -4.75 -17.43 12.83
CA MET A 127 -3.98 -16.68 13.81
C MET A 127 -2.98 -15.78 13.10
N THR A 128 -2.54 -14.73 13.76
CA THR A 128 -1.48 -13.88 13.25
C THR A 128 -0.14 -14.63 13.27
N GLU A 129 0.81 -14.19 12.46
CA GLU A 129 2.15 -14.78 12.47
C GLU A 129 2.82 -14.68 13.84
N GLU A 130 2.63 -13.57 14.55
CA GLU A 130 3.14 -13.37 15.91
C GLU A 130 2.58 -14.39 16.88
N THR A 131 1.25 -14.62 16.87
CA THR A 131 0.59 -15.60 17.72
C THR A 131 1.05 -17.02 17.37
N PHE A 132 1.24 -17.31 16.06
CA PHE A 132 1.75 -18.60 15.61
C PHE A 132 3.17 -18.84 16.09
N GLN A 133 4.06 -17.85 15.99
CA GLN A 133 5.44 -17.95 16.45
C GLN A 133 5.51 -18.17 17.97
N GLN A 134 4.69 -17.43 18.75
CA GLN A 134 4.61 -17.61 20.20
C GLN A 134 4.15 -19.03 20.57
N GLN A 135 3.06 -19.51 19.96
CA GLN A 135 2.58 -20.88 20.22
C GLN A 135 3.56 -21.95 19.75
N ALA A 136 4.28 -21.73 18.64
CA ALA A 136 5.30 -22.64 18.14
C ALA A 136 6.50 -22.71 19.09
N GLN A 137 6.86 -21.59 19.71
CA GLN A 137 7.94 -21.51 20.69
C GLN A 137 7.55 -22.19 22.02
N GLU A 138 6.34 -21.89 22.54
CA GLU A 138 5.81 -22.56 23.73
C GLU A 138 5.72 -24.09 23.57
N LYS A 139 5.26 -24.54 22.38
CA LYS A 139 5.22 -25.98 22.07
C LYS A 139 6.60 -26.62 21.97
N LYS A 140 7.59 -25.90 21.45
CA LYS A 140 8.98 -26.37 21.40
C LYS A 140 9.57 -26.48 22.80
N GLU A 141 9.31 -25.51 23.66
CA GLU A 141 9.77 -25.52 25.06
C GLU A 141 9.09 -26.64 25.86
N ALA A 142 7.74 -26.78 25.73
CA ALA A 142 6.98 -27.81 26.41
C ALA A 142 7.31 -29.25 25.95
N ASN A 143 7.64 -29.43 24.66
CA ASN A 143 8.02 -30.74 24.07
C ASN A 143 9.53 -30.96 24.00
N SER A 144 10.35 -30.08 24.57
CA SER A 144 11.79 -30.26 24.62
C SER A 144 12.12 -31.49 25.52
N PRO A 145 12.95 -32.44 25.04
CA PRO A 145 13.42 -33.54 25.88
C PRO A 145 14.17 -33.08 27.13
N PHE A 146 14.59 -31.80 27.15
CA PHE A 146 15.28 -31.19 28.30
C PHE A 146 14.35 -30.44 29.26
N ALA A 147 13.06 -30.21 28.89
CA ALA A 147 12.10 -29.54 29.77
C ALA A 147 11.86 -30.32 31.09
N GLN A 148 11.95 -31.65 31.02
CA GLN A 148 11.84 -32.52 32.21
C GLN A 148 13.09 -32.51 33.10
N LEU A 149 14.25 -32.06 32.59
CA LEU A 149 15.51 -31.98 33.33
C LEU A 149 15.66 -30.67 34.10
N GLN A 150 15.00 -29.57 33.65
CA GLN A 150 15.04 -28.29 34.37
C GLN A 150 14.43 -28.36 35.76
N GLY A 151 13.37 -29.16 35.96
CA GLY A 151 12.77 -29.38 37.31
C GLY A 151 13.60 -30.23 38.26
N LEU A 152 14.65 -30.91 37.78
CA LEU A 152 15.51 -31.75 38.65
C LEU A 152 16.66 -30.97 39.30
N PHE A 153 16.92 -29.74 38.85
CA PHE A 153 18.01 -28.90 39.40
C PHE A 153 17.52 -27.82 40.37
N GLU A 154 16.21 -27.68 40.57
CA GLU A 154 15.63 -26.70 41.51
C GLU A 154 15.27 -27.29 42.89
N GLU A 155 15.50 -28.58 43.14
CA GLU A 155 15.18 -29.23 44.44
C GLU A 155 16.36 -29.41 45.42
N ASP A 156 17.54 -28.79 45.14
CA ASP A 156 18.69 -28.87 46.07
C ASP A 156 19.19 -27.46 46.46
N GLU A 157 18.35 -26.66 47.17
CA GLU A 157 18.80 -25.58 48.07
C GLU A 157 17.88 -25.49 49.30
#